data_08a6ffe317ecbc41b630ff17f3f069d0
#
_entry.id   08a6ffe317ecbc41b630ff17f3f069d0
#
_cell.length_a   1.000
_cell.length_b   1.000
_cell.length_c   1.000
_cell.angle_alpha   90.00
_cell.angle_beta   90.00
_cell.angle_gamma   90.00
#
_symmetry.space_group_name_H-M   'P 1'
#
loop_
_entity.id
_entity.type
_entity.pdbx_description
1 polymer ?
#
loop_
_entity_poly.entity_id
_entity_poly.type
_entity_poly.pdbx_seq_one_letter_code
_entity_poly.pdbx_strand_id
1 'polypeptide(L)'
;MTTQQILEAARSAKSVLALADNAARSTALLGMADALCDAQNQSAILAANAEDMAAAKGHISDVMLDRLALTVPRIEAMAQGIREVAALPDPVGRVLNRVERPNGLVIEKTAVPMGVIAIIYESRPNVTSDAAALAIKSGNACILRCGKEAWRSANAIVTVLRQGLKKAGLPETSVCLIEDTTHASANALMTAVGYVDLLIPRGGAGLIRACVENAKVPCIQTGTGICHIYVDDTADLSKALDIIENAKASRPSVCNAEEVCLVHSAIAGEFLSRLAQRLGPDRIAKGLHPVELRLDKRAAAIIAGTPAGEKDFNTEFLDYILAVKVVDSVEEAIDHIARHSTGHSEAILTRTQAHADLFTAAVDSAAVYVNCSTRFTDGGEFGLGCEMGISTQKLHARGPMGLAELCSYKYIIRGNGQTR
;
A
#
# COMPACT_ATOMS: atom_id res chain seq x y z
N MET A 1 -3.54 18.25 22.19
CA MET A 1 -4.96 18.52 21.80
C MET A 1 -5.79 17.28 22.05
N THR A 2 -7.07 17.40 22.46
CA THR A 2 -7.98 16.24 22.50
C THR A 2 -8.29 15.74 21.09
N THR A 3 -8.71 14.47 20.96
CA THR A 3 -9.14 13.92 19.65
C THR A 3 -10.21 14.80 18.99
N GLN A 4 -11.17 15.29 19.74
CA GLN A 4 -12.22 16.17 19.22
C GLN A 4 -11.68 17.50 18.68
N GLN A 5 -10.75 18.14 19.39
CA GLN A 5 -10.08 19.36 18.92
C GLN A 5 -9.28 19.14 17.65
N ILE A 6 -8.66 17.97 17.50
CA ILE A 6 -7.92 17.59 16.28
C ILE A 6 -8.88 17.41 15.10
N LEU A 7 -10.04 16.77 15.31
CA LEU A 7 -11.08 16.61 14.29
C LEU A 7 -11.60 17.98 13.79
N GLU A 8 -11.87 18.91 14.70
CA GLU A 8 -12.32 20.27 14.39
C GLU A 8 -11.24 21.06 13.63
N ALA A 9 -9.99 20.96 14.07
CA ALA A 9 -8.87 21.65 13.44
C ALA A 9 -8.61 21.15 11.99
N ALA A 10 -8.61 19.84 11.77
CA ALA A 10 -8.47 19.26 10.44
C ALA A 10 -9.64 19.62 9.52
N ARG A 11 -10.88 19.60 10.04
CA ARG A 11 -12.07 20.05 9.30
C ARG A 11 -11.97 21.50 8.88
N SER A 12 -11.42 22.38 9.72
CA SER A 12 -11.19 23.78 9.37
C SER A 12 -10.11 23.93 8.29
N ALA A 13 -9.00 23.18 8.39
CA ALA A 13 -7.93 23.20 7.41
C ALA A 13 -8.37 22.69 6.03
N LYS A 14 -9.29 21.72 5.95
CA LYS A 14 -9.86 21.17 4.72
C LYS A 14 -10.30 22.24 3.73
N SER A 15 -11.01 23.27 4.20
CA SER A 15 -11.54 24.34 3.34
C SER A 15 -10.44 25.19 2.72
N VAL A 16 -9.34 25.43 3.46
CA VAL A 16 -8.18 26.20 2.98
C VAL A 16 -7.41 25.37 1.92
N LEU A 17 -7.19 24.09 2.21
CA LEU A 17 -6.47 23.20 1.27
C LEU A 17 -7.23 22.97 -0.03
N ALA A 18 -8.56 22.88 0.02
CA ALA A 18 -9.39 22.71 -1.17
C ALA A 18 -9.31 23.90 -2.13
N LEU A 19 -8.96 25.10 -1.63
CA LEU A 19 -8.80 26.32 -2.41
C LEU A 19 -7.33 26.65 -2.74
N ALA A 20 -6.37 25.98 -2.09
CA ALA A 20 -4.96 26.13 -2.39
C ALA A 20 -4.66 25.61 -3.79
N ASP A 21 -3.89 26.39 -4.57
CA ASP A 21 -3.46 25.97 -5.90
C ASP A 21 -2.33 24.93 -5.83
N ASN A 22 -2.00 24.35 -7.00
CA ASN A 22 -0.92 23.37 -7.09
C ASN A 22 0.44 23.95 -6.69
N ALA A 23 0.68 25.23 -6.96
CA ALA A 23 1.96 25.86 -6.62
C ALA A 23 2.16 25.97 -5.11
N ALA A 24 1.13 26.40 -4.36
CA ALA A 24 1.15 26.46 -2.90
C ALA A 24 1.34 25.07 -2.27
N ARG A 25 0.60 24.07 -2.76
CA ARG A 25 0.72 22.68 -2.27
C ARG A 25 2.09 22.08 -2.56
N SER A 26 2.63 22.28 -3.78
CA SER A 26 3.98 21.83 -4.14
C SER A 26 5.07 22.55 -3.35
N THR A 27 4.92 23.85 -3.09
CA THR A 27 5.85 24.62 -2.22
C THR A 27 5.85 24.06 -0.80
N ALA A 28 4.68 23.70 -0.25
CA ALA A 28 4.59 23.07 1.06
C ALA A 28 5.32 21.73 1.11
N LEU A 29 5.13 20.89 0.09
CA LEU A 29 5.80 19.59 -0.01
C LEU A 29 7.32 19.72 -0.12
N LEU A 30 7.82 20.62 -0.97
CA LEU A 30 9.26 20.86 -1.07
C LEU A 30 9.82 21.39 0.26
N GLY A 31 9.09 22.29 0.94
CA GLY A 31 9.44 22.75 2.28
C GLY A 31 9.45 21.65 3.33
N MET A 32 8.53 20.68 3.26
CA MET A 32 8.53 19.48 4.12
C MET A 32 9.76 18.61 3.86
N ALA A 33 10.09 18.36 2.59
CA ALA A 33 11.26 17.58 2.21
C ALA A 33 12.57 18.23 2.67
N ASP A 34 12.69 19.54 2.50
CA ASP A 34 13.86 20.30 2.95
C ASP A 34 13.99 20.27 4.48
N ALA A 35 12.87 20.40 5.21
CA ALA A 35 12.86 20.30 6.66
C ALA A 35 13.29 18.90 7.16
N LEU A 36 12.92 17.81 6.47
CA LEU A 36 13.38 16.45 6.79
C LEU A 36 14.89 16.27 6.54
N CYS A 37 15.47 17.01 5.60
CA CYS A 37 16.91 16.96 5.30
C CYS A 37 17.74 17.91 6.18
N ASP A 38 17.11 18.76 7.00
CA ASP A 38 17.82 19.62 7.95
C ASP A 38 18.47 18.79 9.07
N ALA A 39 19.75 19.02 9.34
CA ALA A 39 20.54 18.22 10.29
C ALA A 39 19.99 18.26 11.72
N GLN A 40 19.46 19.40 12.16
CA GLN A 40 18.87 19.55 13.50
C GLN A 40 17.57 18.76 13.60
N ASN A 41 16.73 18.85 12.56
CA ASN A 41 15.48 18.10 12.50
C ASN A 41 15.72 16.58 12.41
N GLN A 42 16.71 16.14 11.61
CA GLN A 42 17.11 14.72 11.55
C GLN A 42 17.57 14.21 12.91
N SER A 43 18.40 14.99 13.62
CA SER A 43 18.85 14.63 14.97
C SER A 43 17.67 14.48 15.93
N ALA A 44 16.70 15.39 15.90
CA ALA A 44 15.51 15.33 16.75
C ALA A 44 14.62 14.09 16.43
N ILE A 45 14.42 13.77 15.13
CA ILE A 45 13.68 12.59 14.70
C ILE A 45 14.40 11.31 15.16
N LEU A 46 15.71 11.22 14.96
CA LEU A 46 16.50 10.04 15.37
C LEU A 46 16.51 9.86 16.88
N ALA A 47 16.59 10.93 17.68
CA ALA A 47 16.49 10.85 19.14
C ALA A 47 15.12 10.31 19.59
N ALA A 48 14.02 10.81 19.03
CA ALA A 48 12.67 10.31 19.29
C ALA A 48 12.50 8.85 18.86
N ASN A 49 13.10 8.46 17.73
CA ASN A 49 13.07 7.08 17.26
C ASN A 49 13.87 6.14 18.16
N ALA A 50 15.01 6.57 18.67
CA ALA A 50 15.80 5.77 19.62
C ALA A 50 15.01 5.46 20.90
N GLU A 51 14.19 6.40 21.41
CA GLU A 51 13.31 6.17 22.54
C GLU A 51 12.21 5.15 22.22
N ASP A 52 11.57 5.27 21.04
CA ASP A 52 10.56 4.31 20.60
C ASP A 52 11.17 2.90 20.43
N MET A 53 12.34 2.80 19.80
CA MET A 53 13.07 1.54 19.62
C MET A 53 13.41 0.87 20.97
N ALA A 54 13.90 1.66 21.94
CA ALA A 54 14.21 1.16 23.27
C ALA A 54 12.97 0.65 24.00
N ALA A 55 11.84 1.38 23.91
CA ALA A 55 10.57 1.00 24.51
C ALA A 55 9.91 -0.22 23.83
N ALA A 56 10.12 -0.41 22.54
CA ALA A 56 9.52 -1.51 21.76
C ALA A 56 10.31 -2.82 21.87
N LYS A 57 11.61 -2.75 22.21
CA LYS A 57 12.49 -3.93 22.28
C LYS A 57 11.96 -4.98 23.25
N GLY A 58 11.80 -6.23 22.76
CA GLY A 58 11.24 -7.34 23.52
C GLY A 58 9.70 -7.36 23.61
N HIS A 59 9.02 -6.35 23.04
CA HIS A 59 7.55 -6.28 23.01
C HIS A 59 6.96 -6.49 21.61
N ILE A 60 7.77 -6.27 20.55
CA ILE A 60 7.41 -6.52 19.17
C ILE A 60 8.45 -7.41 18.50
N SER A 61 8.10 -8.05 17.37
CA SER A 61 9.04 -8.92 16.64
C SER A 61 10.20 -8.12 16.00
N ASP A 62 11.31 -8.81 15.72
CA ASP A 62 12.48 -8.19 15.06
C ASP A 62 12.12 -7.57 13.69
N VAL A 63 11.20 -8.18 12.96
CA VAL A 63 10.67 -7.64 11.70
C VAL A 63 9.94 -6.32 11.93
N MET A 64 9.17 -6.20 13.02
CA MET A 64 8.49 -4.95 13.37
C MET A 64 9.48 -3.91 13.91
N LEU A 65 10.52 -4.34 14.61
CA LEU A 65 11.61 -3.45 15.04
C LEU A 65 12.35 -2.86 13.83
N ASP A 66 12.69 -3.67 12.82
CA ASP A 66 13.31 -3.13 11.60
C ASP A 66 12.41 -2.12 10.88
N ARG A 67 11.09 -2.37 10.85
CA ARG A 67 10.11 -1.42 10.28
C ARG A 67 10.02 -0.12 11.05
N LEU A 68 10.18 -0.16 12.38
CA LEU A 68 10.15 1.00 13.26
C LEU A 68 11.43 1.83 13.18
N ALA A 69 12.57 1.19 12.92
CA ALA A 69 13.88 1.84 12.95
C ALA A 69 14.01 2.91 11.85
N LEU A 70 14.49 4.09 12.23
CA LEU A 70 14.88 5.16 11.33
C LEU A 70 16.40 5.33 11.31
N THR A 71 16.91 5.73 10.16
CA THR A 71 18.31 6.12 9.94
C THR A 71 18.34 7.36 9.06
N VAL A 72 19.46 8.06 8.99
CA VAL A 72 19.59 9.23 8.08
C VAL A 72 19.18 8.85 6.65
N PRO A 73 19.70 7.75 6.04
CA PRO A 73 19.26 7.37 4.70
C PRO A 73 17.75 7.09 4.57
N ARG A 74 17.11 6.51 5.60
CA ARG A 74 15.66 6.28 5.60
C ARG A 74 14.88 7.60 5.66
N ILE A 75 15.35 8.60 6.44
CA ILE A 75 14.74 9.94 6.48
C ILE A 75 14.94 10.67 5.15
N GLU A 76 16.12 10.57 4.55
CA GLU A 76 16.39 11.14 3.22
C GLU A 76 15.52 10.50 2.14
N ALA A 77 15.29 9.18 2.20
CA ALA A 77 14.35 8.49 1.31
C ALA A 77 12.91 9.00 1.49
N MET A 78 12.46 9.28 2.73
CA MET A 78 11.17 9.91 2.98
C MET A 78 11.09 11.30 2.32
N ALA A 79 12.12 12.12 2.45
CA ALA A 79 12.20 13.44 1.81
C ALA A 79 12.18 13.33 0.27
N GLN A 80 12.87 12.34 -0.28
CA GLN A 80 12.88 12.08 -1.72
C GLN A 80 11.48 11.68 -2.22
N GLY A 81 10.77 10.78 -1.52
CA GLY A 81 9.39 10.42 -1.84
C GLY A 81 8.45 11.63 -1.84
N ILE A 82 8.60 12.55 -0.88
CA ILE A 82 7.84 13.82 -0.88
C ILE A 82 8.14 14.68 -2.12
N ARG A 83 9.42 14.77 -2.55
CA ARG A 83 9.80 15.51 -3.76
C ARG A 83 9.21 14.88 -5.02
N GLU A 84 9.18 13.55 -5.10
CA GLU A 84 8.56 12.83 -6.20
C GLU A 84 7.06 13.11 -6.27
N VAL A 85 6.35 13.05 -5.13
CA VAL A 85 4.93 13.44 -5.05
C VAL A 85 4.71 14.90 -5.45
N ALA A 86 5.59 15.82 -5.04
CA ALA A 86 5.49 17.24 -5.43
C ALA A 86 5.59 17.43 -6.94
N ALA A 87 6.40 16.61 -7.63
CA ALA A 87 6.60 16.66 -9.07
C ALA A 87 5.44 16.04 -9.88
N LEU A 88 4.60 15.22 -9.26
CA LEU A 88 3.47 14.60 -9.95
C LEU A 88 2.46 15.64 -10.45
N PRO A 89 1.73 15.32 -11.53
CA PRO A 89 0.64 16.16 -12.02
C PRO A 89 -0.41 16.44 -10.93
N ASP A 90 -1.00 17.64 -10.97
CA ASP A 90 -2.06 17.99 -10.03
C ASP A 90 -3.31 17.12 -10.26
N PRO A 91 -3.79 16.37 -9.28
CA PRO A 91 -5.01 15.60 -9.41
C PRO A 91 -6.26 16.48 -9.29
N VAL A 92 -6.17 17.64 -8.62
CA VAL A 92 -7.30 18.50 -8.29
C VAL A 92 -7.66 19.38 -9.49
N GLY A 93 -8.94 19.47 -9.80
CA GLY A 93 -9.44 20.28 -10.91
C GLY A 93 -9.34 19.59 -12.28
N ARG A 94 -8.77 18.39 -12.36
CA ARG A 94 -8.71 17.62 -13.62
C ARG A 94 -10.10 17.28 -14.12
N VAL A 95 -10.43 17.65 -15.37
CA VAL A 95 -11.69 17.27 -16.00
C VAL A 95 -11.59 15.80 -16.42
N LEU A 96 -12.40 14.95 -15.78
CA LEU A 96 -12.45 13.51 -16.03
C LEU A 96 -13.34 13.15 -17.21
N ASN A 97 -14.40 13.94 -17.44
CA ASN A 97 -15.32 13.81 -18.55
C ASN A 97 -15.99 15.15 -18.82
N ARG A 98 -16.29 15.45 -20.08
CA ARG A 98 -17.01 16.65 -20.53
C ARG A 98 -18.09 16.27 -21.54
N VAL A 99 -19.30 16.75 -21.34
CA VAL A 99 -20.43 16.51 -22.21
C VAL A 99 -21.12 17.84 -22.51
N GLU A 100 -21.32 18.12 -23.80
CA GLU A 100 -22.15 19.25 -24.27
C GLU A 100 -23.54 18.71 -24.63
N ARG A 101 -24.57 19.33 -24.11
CA ARG A 101 -25.95 18.91 -24.37
C ARG A 101 -26.56 19.69 -25.52
N PRO A 102 -27.56 19.14 -26.25
CA PRO A 102 -28.20 19.83 -27.35
C PRO A 102 -28.83 21.19 -26.98
N ASN A 103 -29.19 21.38 -25.72
CA ASN A 103 -29.71 22.65 -25.20
C ASN A 103 -28.61 23.65 -24.77
N GLY A 104 -27.34 23.36 -25.07
CA GLY A 104 -26.20 24.23 -24.76
C GLY A 104 -25.63 24.11 -23.36
N LEU A 105 -26.13 23.19 -22.49
CA LEU A 105 -25.49 22.92 -21.20
C LEU A 105 -24.14 22.22 -21.39
N VAL A 106 -23.12 22.71 -20.71
CA VAL A 106 -21.81 22.06 -20.61
C VAL A 106 -21.68 21.42 -19.23
N ILE A 107 -21.50 20.10 -19.19
CA ILE A 107 -21.39 19.31 -17.96
C ILE A 107 -19.98 18.76 -17.88
N GLU A 108 -19.22 19.14 -16.85
CA GLU A 108 -17.88 18.65 -16.58
C GLU A 108 -17.87 17.83 -15.29
N LYS A 109 -17.40 16.57 -15.39
CA LYS A 109 -17.06 15.76 -14.23
C LYS A 109 -15.63 16.09 -13.83
N THR A 110 -15.43 16.76 -12.70
CA THR A 110 -14.15 17.33 -12.28
C THR A 110 -13.67 16.71 -10.98
N ALA A 111 -12.41 16.31 -10.92
CA ALA A 111 -11.77 15.76 -9.73
C ALA A 111 -11.66 16.82 -8.63
N VAL A 112 -11.97 16.44 -7.39
CA VAL A 112 -11.90 17.29 -6.20
C VAL A 112 -11.31 16.51 -5.03
N PRO A 113 -10.70 17.17 -4.04
CA PRO A 113 -10.22 16.48 -2.83
C PRO A 113 -11.36 15.68 -2.16
N MET A 114 -11.02 14.56 -1.51
CA MET A 114 -11.94 13.86 -0.61
C MET A 114 -12.37 14.74 0.56
N GLY A 115 -11.42 15.43 1.19
CA GLY A 115 -11.65 16.29 2.32
C GLY A 115 -10.71 16.07 3.49
N VAL A 116 -11.16 15.40 4.56
CA VAL A 116 -10.34 14.97 5.69
C VAL A 116 -10.08 13.47 5.57
N ILE A 117 -8.81 13.08 5.43
CA ILE A 117 -8.40 11.68 5.37
C ILE A 117 -7.78 11.31 6.71
N ALA A 118 -8.32 10.29 7.36
CA ALA A 118 -7.76 9.70 8.57
C ALA A 118 -6.99 8.42 8.23
N ILE A 119 -5.76 8.30 8.72
CA ILE A 119 -4.92 7.12 8.52
C ILE A 119 -4.60 6.52 9.89
N ILE A 120 -5.01 5.26 10.10
CA ILE A 120 -4.64 4.49 11.30
C ILE A 120 -3.57 3.48 10.90
N TYR A 121 -2.37 3.58 11.49
CA TYR A 121 -1.24 2.74 11.10
C TYR A 121 -0.43 2.24 12.31
N GLU A 122 0.34 1.17 12.08
CA GLU A 122 1.19 0.52 13.07
C GLU A 122 2.67 0.75 12.71
N SER A 123 3.58 0.60 13.65
CA SER A 123 5.06 0.48 13.59
C SER A 123 5.79 0.90 12.29
N ARG A 124 5.33 1.96 11.61
CA ARG A 124 5.87 2.42 10.31
C ARG A 124 6.00 3.94 10.27
N PRO A 125 7.05 4.54 10.86
CA PRO A 125 7.21 5.99 10.89
C PRO A 125 7.19 6.67 9.51
N ASN A 126 7.67 5.99 8.46
CA ASN A 126 7.63 6.50 7.09
C ASN A 126 6.21 6.76 6.56
N VAL A 127 5.21 5.99 7.01
CA VAL A 127 3.81 6.23 6.64
C VAL A 127 3.35 7.63 7.03
N THR A 128 3.94 8.22 8.08
CA THR A 128 3.65 9.59 8.50
C THR A 128 3.94 10.61 7.39
N SER A 129 5.10 10.50 6.74
CA SER A 129 5.50 11.40 5.65
C SER A 129 4.75 11.10 4.35
N ASP A 130 4.62 9.82 4.00
CA ASP A 130 3.98 9.40 2.76
C ASP A 130 2.51 9.82 2.72
N ALA A 131 1.79 9.54 3.82
CA ALA A 131 0.39 9.91 3.98
C ALA A 131 0.19 11.44 3.97
N ALA A 132 1.04 12.19 4.68
CA ALA A 132 0.99 13.65 4.68
C ALA A 132 1.24 14.22 3.28
N ALA A 133 2.25 13.72 2.55
CA ALA A 133 2.59 14.20 1.22
C ALA A 133 1.45 13.98 0.23
N LEU A 134 0.92 12.76 0.16
CA LEU A 134 -0.17 12.41 -0.74
C LEU A 134 -1.45 13.19 -0.41
N ALA A 135 -1.78 13.35 0.89
CA ALA A 135 -2.95 14.11 1.32
C ALA A 135 -2.82 15.58 0.92
N ILE A 136 -1.70 16.25 1.22
CA ILE A 136 -1.49 17.66 0.89
C ILE A 136 -1.48 17.89 -0.63
N LYS A 137 -0.78 17.05 -1.42
CA LYS A 137 -0.76 17.20 -2.88
C LYS A 137 -2.15 17.06 -3.49
N SER A 138 -2.98 16.16 -2.97
CA SER A 138 -4.36 15.97 -3.41
C SER A 138 -5.37 16.94 -2.76
N GLY A 139 -4.90 17.95 -2.01
CA GLY A 139 -5.73 19.01 -1.43
C GLY A 139 -6.54 18.58 -0.19
N ASN A 140 -6.14 17.50 0.48
CA ASN A 140 -6.81 16.95 1.66
C ASN A 140 -6.12 17.33 2.97
N ALA A 141 -6.87 17.53 4.03
CA ALA A 141 -6.35 17.52 5.38
C ALA A 141 -6.11 16.06 5.83
N CYS A 142 -5.06 15.84 6.63
CA CYS A 142 -4.62 14.53 7.06
C CYS A 142 -4.66 14.40 8.59
N ILE A 143 -5.33 13.38 9.10
CA ILE A 143 -5.28 12.98 10.51
C ILE A 143 -4.58 11.65 10.61
N LEU A 144 -3.46 11.64 11.31
CA LEU A 144 -2.60 10.49 11.52
C LEU A 144 -2.83 9.90 12.92
N ARG A 145 -2.96 8.58 12.99
CA ARG A 145 -3.00 7.84 14.26
C ARG A 145 -2.11 6.62 14.14
N CYS A 146 -0.94 6.67 14.76
CA CYS A 146 0.02 5.56 14.79
C CYS A 146 -0.14 4.67 16.03
N GLY A 147 0.50 3.50 16.00
CA GLY A 147 0.66 2.67 17.18
C GLY A 147 1.48 3.39 18.27
N LYS A 148 1.26 3.00 19.53
CA LYS A 148 1.96 3.60 20.68
C LYS A 148 3.49 3.46 20.58
N GLU A 149 3.95 2.40 19.95
CA GLU A 149 5.37 2.06 19.75
C GLU A 149 6.10 2.98 18.75
N ALA A 150 5.36 3.75 17.96
CA ALA A 150 5.92 4.66 16.95
C ALA A 150 5.56 6.14 17.21
N TRP A 151 4.90 6.43 18.33
CA TRP A 151 4.29 7.74 18.53
C TRP A 151 5.29 8.88 18.64
N ARG A 152 6.41 8.71 19.34
CA ARG A 152 7.44 9.75 19.49
C ARG A 152 8.05 10.08 18.12
N SER A 153 8.40 9.05 17.37
CA SER A 153 8.92 9.18 16.00
C SER A 153 7.93 9.92 15.10
N ALA A 154 6.67 9.51 15.10
CA ALA A 154 5.62 10.14 14.30
C ALA A 154 5.39 11.59 14.71
N ASN A 155 5.41 11.91 16.00
CA ASN A 155 5.26 13.27 16.50
C ASN A 155 6.42 14.19 16.09
N ALA A 156 7.66 13.69 16.15
CA ALA A 156 8.83 14.43 15.69
C ALA A 156 8.73 14.69 14.17
N ILE A 157 8.36 13.69 13.37
CA ILE A 157 8.17 13.84 11.92
C ILE A 157 7.08 14.87 11.62
N VAL A 158 5.88 14.77 12.23
CA VAL A 158 4.78 15.73 12.00
C VAL A 158 5.20 17.15 12.37
N THR A 159 5.94 17.33 13.47
CA THR A 159 6.48 18.64 13.88
C THR A 159 7.37 19.24 12.79
N VAL A 160 8.22 18.43 12.19
CA VAL A 160 9.11 18.84 11.10
C VAL A 160 8.31 19.14 9.82
N LEU A 161 7.35 18.29 9.44
CA LEU A 161 6.53 18.50 8.24
C LEU A 161 5.70 19.79 8.32
N ARG A 162 5.21 20.17 9.51
CA ARG A 162 4.48 21.43 9.71
C ARG A 162 5.30 22.67 9.41
N GLN A 163 6.63 22.63 9.50
CA GLN A 163 7.51 23.74 9.09
C GLN A 163 7.33 24.04 7.59
N GLY A 164 7.20 23.02 6.74
CA GLY A 164 6.94 23.18 5.31
C GLY A 164 5.58 23.81 5.02
N LEU A 165 4.52 23.38 5.73
CA LEU A 165 3.19 23.99 5.62
C LEU A 165 3.22 25.47 5.98
N LYS A 166 3.83 25.79 7.13
CA LYS A 166 3.96 27.18 7.60
C LYS A 166 4.69 28.05 6.61
N LYS A 167 5.80 27.56 6.03
CA LYS A 167 6.59 28.28 5.02
C LYS A 167 5.78 28.59 3.75
N ALA A 168 4.84 27.72 3.39
CA ALA A 168 3.93 27.89 2.25
C ALA A 168 2.65 28.68 2.58
N GLY A 169 2.48 29.15 3.82
CA GLY A 169 1.28 29.86 4.26
C GLY A 169 0.04 28.96 4.41
N LEU A 170 0.21 27.64 4.46
CA LEU A 170 -0.85 26.68 4.69
C LEU A 170 -1.02 26.39 6.19
N PRO A 171 -2.23 26.05 6.66
CA PRO A 171 -2.47 25.74 8.06
C PRO A 171 -1.62 24.54 8.53
N GLU A 172 -0.92 24.66 9.63
CA GLU A 172 -0.17 23.56 10.25
C GLU A 172 -1.08 22.39 10.63
N THR A 173 -2.35 22.66 10.91
CA THR A 173 -3.41 21.68 11.18
C THR A 173 -3.87 20.90 9.95
N SER A 174 -3.30 21.19 8.77
CA SER A 174 -3.48 20.37 7.57
C SER A 174 -2.87 18.96 7.76
N VAL A 175 -1.89 18.80 8.67
CA VAL A 175 -1.36 17.51 9.11
C VAL A 175 -1.46 17.44 10.63
N CYS A 176 -2.36 16.60 11.11
CA CYS A 176 -2.61 16.37 12.52
C CYS A 176 -2.16 14.98 12.94
N LEU A 177 -1.64 14.82 14.16
CA LEU A 177 -1.37 13.55 14.81
C LEU A 177 -2.22 13.42 16.07
N ILE A 178 -2.87 12.26 16.23
CA ILE A 178 -3.61 11.92 17.45
C ILE A 178 -2.61 11.65 18.59
N GLU A 179 -2.80 12.34 19.72
CA GLU A 179 -1.95 12.19 20.90
C GLU A 179 -2.34 10.98 21.75
N ASP A 180 -3.64 10.64 21.79
CA ASP A 180 -4.14 9.46 22.49
C ASP A 180 -3.84 8.18 21.67
N THR A 181 -2.95 7.36 22.16
CA THR A 181 -2.56 6.08 21.53
C THR A 181 -3.42 4.89 21.95
N THR A 182 -4.48 5.09 22.72
CA THR A 182 -5.40 4.02 23.14
C THR A 182 -6.36 3.61 22.00
N HIS A 183 -7.00 2.46 22.15
CA HIS A 183 -8.03 2.04 21.20
C HIS A 183 -9.23 3.00 21.13
N ALA A 184 -9.48 3.79 22.18
CA ALA A 184 -10.57 4.78 22.19
C ALA A 184 -10.41 5.81 21.08
N SER A 185 -9.19 6.29 20.82
CA SER A 185 -8.92 7.25 19.75
C SER A 185 -9.13 6.66 18.35
N ALA A 186 -8.77 5.39 18.15
CA ALA A 186 -9.03 4.70 16.89
C ALA A 186 -10.54 4.56 16.64
N ASN A 187 -11.31 4.17 17.67
CA ASN A 187 -12.78 4.11 17.59
C ASN A 187 -13.39 5.49 17.34
N ALA A 188 -12.86 6.53 17.96
CA ALA A 188 -13.30 7.91 17.70
C ALA A 188 -13.13 8.30 16.24
N LEU A 189 -11.99 7.96 15.61
CA LEU A 189 -11.77 8.21 14.18
C LEU A 189 -12.71 7.38 13.29
N MET A 190 -12.88 6.09 13.59
CA MET A 190 -13.77 5.20 12.84
C MET A 190 -15.22 5.70 12.85
N THR A 191 -15.64 6.42 13.90
CA THR A 191 -17.01 6.91 14.08
C THR A 191 -17.17 8.40 13.88
N ALA A 192 -16.15 9.13 13.43
CA ALA A 192 -16.11 10.59 13.29
C ALA A 192 -16.90 11.10 12.07
N VAL A 193 -18.17 10.71 11.97
CA VAL A 193 -19.08 11.15 10.89
C VAL A 193 -19.21 12.69 10.89
N GLY A 194 -19.07 13.30 9.71
CA GLY A 194 -19.08 14.74 9.52
C GLY A 194 -17.74 15.46 9.79
N TYR A 195 -16.73 14.74 10.27
CA TYR A 195 -15.35 15.23 10.45
C TYR A 195 -14.36 14.52 9.53
N VAL A 196 -14.46 13.19 9.39
CA VAL A 196 -13.62 12.37 8.54
C VAL A 196 -14.41 11.96 7.31
N ASP A 197 -13.83 12.22 6.13
CA ASP A 197 -14.45 11.90 4.83
C ASP A 197 -13.96 10.52 4.31
N LEU A 198 -12.76 10.09 4.72
CA LEU A 198 -12.18 8.80 4.34
C LEU A 198 -11.25 8.29 5.43
N LEU A 199 -11.39 7.01 5.77
CA LEU A 199 -10.49 6.27 6.69
C LEU A 199 -9.67 5.24 5.90
N ILE A 200 -8.36 5.19 6.17
CA ILE A 200 -7.45 4.22 5.56
C ILE A 200 -6.65 3.51 6.67
N PRO A 201 -6.92 2.24 6.97
CA PRO A 201 -6.10 1.45 7.89
C PRO A 201 -4.81 0.96 7.19
N ARG A 202 -3.69 0.96 7.92
CA ARG A 202 -2.36 0.51 7.47
C ARG A 202 -1.69 -0.34 8.54
N GLY A 203 -1.99 -1.63 8.59
CA GLY A 203 -1.44 -2.52 9.60
C GLY A 203 -1.78 -3.98 9.34
N GLY A 204 -1.69 -4.80 10.38
CA GLY A 204 -2.03 -6.22 10.31
C GLY A 204 -3.53 -6.47 10.10
N ALA A 205 -3.86 -7.72 9.76
CA ALA A 205 -5.24 -8.15 9.46
C ALA A 205 -6.24 -7.80 10.58
N GLY A 206 -5.80 -7.81 11.85
CA GLY A 206 -6.64 -7.44 13.00
C GLY A 206 -7.10 -5.98 12.96
N LEU A 207 -6.18 -5.04 12.68
CA LEU A 207 -6.51 -3.63 12.56
C LEU A 207 -7.44 -3.38 11.36
N ILE A 208 -7.10 -3.97 10.22
CA ILE A 208 -7.90 -3.82 8.99
C ILE A 208 -9.33 -4.31 9.23
N ARG A 209 -9.49 -5.50 9.80
CA ARG A 209 -10.80 -6.07 10.15
C ARG A 209 -11.58 -5.16 11.11
N ALA A 210 -10.93 -4.70 12.18
CA ALA A 210 -11.56 -3.80 13.14
C ALA A 210 -12.07 -2.52 12.49
N CYS A 211 -11.30 -1.92 11.57
CA CYS A 211 -11.73 -0.74 10.82
C CYS A 211 -12.90 -1.04 9.88
N VAL A 212 -12.83 -2.14 9.11
CA VAL A 212 -13.88 -2.51 8.16
C VAL A 212 -15.22 -2.84 8.85
N GLU A 213 -15.16 -3.53 10.00
CA GLU A 213 -16.36 -3.94 10.74
C GLU A 213 -16.99 -2.81 11.57
N ASN A 214 -16.19 -1.84 12.05
CA ASN A 214 -16.66 -0.84 13.01
C ASN A 214 -16.72 0.60 12.46
N ALA A 215 -16.13 0.88 11.29
CA ALA A 215 -16.15 2.23 10.76
C ALA A 215 -17.57 2.65 10.33
N LYS A 216 -17.99 3.84 10.78
CA LYS A 216 -19.21 4.53 10.32
C LYS A 216 -18.88 5.58 9.26
N VAL A 217 -17.61 5.87 9.06
CA VAL A 217 -17.10 6.71 7.95
C VAL A 217 -16.66 5.81 6.80
N PRO A 218 -16.65 6.30 5.54
CA PRO A 218 -16.11 5.55 4.41
C PRO A 218 -14.69 5.03 4.70
N CYS A 219 -14.46 3.74 4.48
CA CYS A 219 -13.17 3.10 4.77
C CYS A 219 -12.67 2.37 3.52
N ILE A 220 -11.42 2.63 3.13
CA ILE A 220 -10.76 1.83 2.09
C ILE A 220 -9.99 0.70 2.76
N GLN A 221 -10.36 -0.53 2.42
CA GLN A 221 -9.69 -1.71 2.91
C GLN A 221 -8.34 -1.89 2.18
N THR A 222 -7.24 -1.83 2.93
CA THR A 222 -5.95 -2.32 2.47
C THR A 222 -5.89 -3.82 2.73
N GLY A 223 -5.54 -4.63 1.69
CA GLY A 223 -5.63 -6.08 1.80
C GLY A 223 -4.39 -6.73 2.41
N THR A 224 -4.57 -7.94 2.95
CA THR A 224 -3.51 -8.94 3.08
C THR A 224 -3.22 -9.52 1.70
N GLY A 225 -1.99 -9.94 1.42
CA GLY A 225 -1.59 -10.43 0.12
C GLY A 225 -1.29 -11.93 0.13
N ILE A 226 -2.25 -12.78 -0.27
CA ILE A 226 -1.96 -14.17 -0.61
C ILE A 226 -1.72 -14.24 -2.12
N CYS A 227 -0.54 -13.75 -2.52
CA CYS A 227 -0.19 -13.63 -3.95
C CYS A 227 0.21 -14.98 -4.55
N HIS A 228 -0.28 -15.25 -5.76
CA HIS A 228 -0.01 -16.49 -6.49
C HIS A 228 0.85 -16.23 -7.72
N ILE A 229 1.76 -17.15 -8.02
CA ILE A 229 2.43 -17.22 -9.32
C ILE A 229 2.16 -18.59 -9.93
N TYR A 230 1.59 -18.60 -11.14
CA TYR A 230 1.39 -19.81 -11.92
C TYR A 230 2.49 -19.95 -12.98
N VAL A 231 3.20 -21.08 -12.93
CA VAL A 231 4.22 -21.48 -13.90
C VAL A 231 3.58 -22.45 -14.90
N ASP A 232 3.28 -21.94 -16.08
CA ASP A 232 2.62 -22.63 -17.17
C ASP A 232 3.56 -23.62 -17.87
N ASP A 233 3.00 -24.58 -18.64
CA ASP A 233 3.77 -25.61 -19.36
C ASP A 233 4.80 -25.06 -20.35
N THR A 234 4.55 -23.88 -20.90
CA THR A 234 5.44 -23.20 -21.85
C THR A 234 6.38 -22.16 -21.23
N ALA A 235 6.39 -22.05 -19.90
CA ALA A 235 7.22 -21.06 -19.20
C ALA A 235 8.72 -21.20 -19.51
N ASP A 236 9.43 -20.08 -19.50
CA ASP A 236 10.90 -20.08 -19.44
C ASP A 236 11.33 -20.42 -18.00
N LEU A 237 11.76 -21.66 -17.78
CA LEU A 237 12.04 -22.16 -16.43
C LEU A 237 13.14 -21.38 -15.71
N SER A 238 14.13 -20.85 -16.44
CA SER A 238 15.20 -20.06 -15.83
C SER A 238 14.70 -18.71 -15.35
N LYS A 239 13.93 -18.01 -16.18
CA LYS A 239 13.29 -16.74 -15.79
C LYS A 239 12.25 -16.95 -14.69
N ALA A 240 11.50 -18.05 -14.73
CA ALA A 240 10.54 -18.39 -13.70
C ALA A 240 11.19 -18.54 -12.32
N LEU A 241 12.36 -19.21 -12.24
CA LEU A 241 13.13 -19.33 -11.00
C LEU A 241 13.58 -17.97 -10.47
N ASP A 242 14.08 -17.08 -11.34
CA ASP A 242 14.51 -15.74 -10.95
C ASP A 242 13.34 -14.90 -10.44
N ILE A 243 12.17 -14.99 -11.11
CA ILE A 243 10.94 -14.29 -10.73
C ILE A 243 10.42 -14.77 -9.37
N ILE A 244 10.35 -16.10 -9.15
CA ILE A 244 9.86 -16.66 -7.89
C ILE A 244 10.82 -16.37 -6.73
N GLU A 245 12.15 -16.51 -6.93
CA GLU A 245 13.11 -16.12 -5.90
C GLU A 245 12.97 -14.63 -5.54
N ASN A 246 12.82 -13.76 -6.53
CA ASN A 246 12.55 -12.34 -6.29
C ASN A 246 11.22 -12.13 -5.57
N ALA A 247 10.14 -12.75 -6.06
CA ALA A 247 8.79 -12.57 -5.53
C ALA A 247 8.68 -13.04 -4.07
N LYS A 248 9.31 -14.17 -3.70
CA LYS A 248 9.22 -14.70 -2.34
C LYS A 248 10.33 -14.20 -1.42
N ALA A 249 11.57 -14.15 -1.90
CA ALA A 249 12.73 -14.10 -1.02
C ALA A 249 13.44 -12.74 -0.96
N SER A 250 13.10 -11.77 -1.82
CA SER A 250 13.67 -10.41 -1.75
C SER A 250 13.20 -9.65 -0.52
N ARG A 251 11.93 -9.78 -0.14
CA ARG A 251 11.34 -9.21 1.07
C ARG A 251 10.06 -9.97 1.43
N PRO A 252 10.14 -11.08 2.17
CA PRO A 252 9.00 -11.97 2.40
C PRO A 252 7.89 -11.34 3.26
N SER A 253 8.21 -10.31 4.06
CA SER A 253 7.29 -9.69 5.02
C SER A 253 6.40 -8.58 4.45
N VAL A 254 6.18 -8.55 3.13
CA VAL A 254 5.31 -7.55 2.47
C VAL A 254 4.17 -8.23 1.72
N CYS A 255 3.04 -7.51 1.59
CA CYS A 255 1.79 -8.04 1.05
C CYS A 255 1.84 -8.45 -0.44
N ASN A 256 2.81 -7.97 -1.22
CA ASN A 256 3.01 -8.35 -2.62
C ASN A 256 4.05 -9.49 -2.80
N ALA A 257 4.56 -10.07 -1.69
CA ALA A 257 5.39 -11.27 -1.77
C ALA A 257 4.54 -12.47 -2.20
N GLU A 258 5.14 -13.35 -2.99
CA GLU A 258 4.48 -14.60 -3.37
C GLU A 258 4.26 -15.49 -2.15
N GLU A 259 3.06 -16.04 -1.99
CA GLU A 259 2.73 -16.99 -0.92
C GLU A 259 2.39 -18.37 -1.48
N VAL A 260 1.93 -18.44 -2.74
CA VAL A 260 1.56 -19.69 -3.39
C VAL A 260 2.16 -19.78 -4.80
N CYS A 261 2.91 -20.85 -5.06
CA CYS A 261 3.42 -21.21 -6.38
C CYS A 261 2.58 -22.35 -6.96
N LEU A 262 1.92 -22.12 -8.09
CA LEU A 262 1.20 -23.12 -8.86
C LEU A 262 2.07 -23.56 -10.04
N VAL A 263 2.22 -24.87 -10.25
CA VAL A 263 3.12 -25.41 -11.28
C VAL A 263 2.35 -26.37 -12.17
N HIS A 264 2.40 -26.16 -13.49
CA HIS A 264 1.78 -27.07 -14.45
C HIS A 264 2.42 -28.47 -14.37
N SER A 265 1.59 -29.53 -14.38
CA SER A 265 2.02 -30.91 -14.20
C SER A 265 3.05 -31.38 -15.23
N ALA A 266 2.96 -30.92 -16.48
CA ALA A 266 3.87 -31.29 -17.55
C ALA A 266 5.33 -30.90 -17.30
N ILE A 267 5.59 -29.83 -16.52
CA ILE A 267 6.93 -29.34 -16.21
C ILE A 267 7.32 -29.56 -14.74
N ALA A 268 6.41 -30.05 -13.91
CA ALA A 268 6.57 -30.13 -12.46
C ALA A 268 7.84 -30.92 -12.05
N GLY A 269 8.16 -32.04 -12.72
CA GLY A 269 9.33 -32.86 -12.42
C GLY A 269 10.65 -32.10 -12.51
N GLU A 270 10.86 -31.36 -13.60
CA GLU A 270 12.06 -30.55 -13.80
C GLU A 270 12.03 -29.29 -12.95
N PHE A 271 10.93 -28.55 -13.02
CA PHE A 271 10.86 -27.23 -12.40
C PHE A 271 10.95 -27.30 -10.88
N LEU A 272 10.20 -28.19 -10.22
CA LEU A 272 10.21 -28.29 -8.76
C LEU A 272 11.59 -28.71 -8.23
N SER A 273 12.32 -29.62 -8.92
CA SER A 273 13.68 -29.99 -8.55
C SER A 273 14.62 -28.78 -8.57
N ARG A 274 14.54 -27.96 -9.61
CA ARG A 274 15.33 -26.72 -9.74
C ARG A 274 14.90 -25.67 -8.72
N LEU A 275 13.60 -25.54 -8.44
CA LEU A 275 13.06 -24.61 -7.45
C LEU A 275 13.54 -24.94 -6.04
N ALA A 276 13.47 -26.22 -5.64
CA ALA A 276 13.97 -26.68 -4.35
C ALA A 276 15.46 -26.42 -4.17
N GLN A 277 16.27 -26.68 -5.21
CA GLN A 277 17.70 -26.38 -5.21
C GLN A 277 17.94 -24.87 -5.06
N ARG A 278 17.24 -24.04 -5.85
CA ARG A 278 17.40 -22.57 -5.87
C ARG A 278 17.02 -21.92 -4.54
N LEU A 279 15.86 -22.30 -3.95
CA LEU A 279 15.33 -21.68 -2.74
C LEU A 279 15.90 -22.26 -1.44
N GLY A 280 16.55 -23.43 -1.49
CA GLY A 280 17.18 -24.10 -0.36
C GLY A 280 18.69 -24.02 -0.41
N PRO A 281 19.36 -25.08 -0.93
CA PRO A 281 20.83 -25.20 -0.90
C PRO A 281 21.60 -24.01 -1.49
N ASP A 282 21.14 -23.47 -2.63
CA ASP A 282 21.84 -22.34 -3.28
C ASP A 282 21.80 -21.07 -2.44
N ARG A 283 20.70 -20.83 -1.73
CA ARG A 283 20.57 -19.69 -0.81
C ARG A 283 21.47 -19.87 0.40
N ILE A 284 21.50 -21.07 1.00
CA ILE A 284 22.39 -21.41 2.12
C ILE A 284 23.85 -21.19 1.73
N ALA A 285 24.24 -21.66 0.54
CA ALA A 285 25.60 -21.49 0.03
C ALA A 285 26.01 -20.01 -0.14
N LYS A 286 25.05 -19.12 -0.35
CA LYS A 286 25.23 -17.66 -0.43
C LYS A 286 25.11 -16.96 0.94
N GLY A 287 24.92 -17.70 2.05
CA GLY A 287 24.69 -17.13 3.37
C GLY A 287 23.32 -16.44 3.53
N LEU A 288 22.36 -16.77 2.65
CA LEU A 288 21.00 -16.24 2.67
C LEU A 288 20.05 -17.22 3.36
N HIS A 289 18.93 -16.71 3.88
CA HIS A 289 17.90 -17.54 4.51
C HIS A 289 17.23 -18.46 3.48
N PRO A 290 17.17 -19.79 3.69
CA PRO A 290 16.43 -20.69 2.82
C PRO A 290 14.92 -20.46 2.93
N VAL A 291 14.16 -20.88 1.91
CA VAL A 291 12.69 -20.86 1.91
C VAL A 291 12.17 -22.26 2.23
N GLU A 292 11.30 -22.36 3.23
CA GLU A 292 10.53 -23.57 3.53
C GLU A 292 9.48 -23.78 2.44
N LEU A 293 9.47 -24.96 1.81
CA LEU A 293 8.47 -25.31 0.82
C LEU A 293 7.40 -26.20 1.47
N ARG A 294 6.15 -25.74 1.43
CA ARG A 294 4.95 -26.49 1.84
C ARG A 294 4.27 -27.07 0.62
N LEU A 295 4.28 -28.39 0.51
CA LEU A 295 4.02 -29.11 -0.72
C LEU A 295 2.65 -29.79 -0.69
N ASP A 296 1.86 -29.64 -1.74
CA ASP A 296 0.69 -30.51 -1.96
C ASP A 296 1.15 -31.96 -2.21
N LYS A 297 0.22 -32.91 -2.25
CA LYS A 297 0.54 -34.32 -2.41
C LYS A 297 1.31 -34.63 -3.69
N ARG A 298 1.04 -33.90 -4.78
CA ARG A 298 1.68 -34.11 -6.09
C ARG A 298 3.10 -33.55 -6.09
N ALA A 299 3.31 -32.38 -5.54
CA ALA A 299 4.64 -31.79 -5.40
C ALA A 299 5.52 -32.59 -4.41
N ALA A 300 4.95 -33.09 -3.31
CA ALA A 300 5.66 -33.94 -2.34
C ALA A 300 6.10 -35.31 -2.90
N ALA A 301 5.48 -35.78 -3.98
CA ALA A 301 5.92 -36.96 -4.71
C ALA A 301 7.17 -36.69 -5.57
N ILE A 302 7.54 -35.45 -5.82
CA ILE A 302 8.64 -35.02 -6.69
C ILE A 302 9.84 -34.52 -5.88
N ILE A 303 9.59 -33.68 -4.87
CA ILE A 303 10.63 -33.04 -4.04
C ILE A 303 10.33 -33.23 -2.55
N ALA A 304 11.38 -33.12 -1.72
CA ALA A 304 11.25 -33.11 -0.28
C ALA A 304 10.82 -31.71 0.23
N GLY A 305 9.93 -31.68 1.22
CA GLY A 305 9.45 -30.47 1.86
C GLY A 305 8.42 -30.77 2.96
N THR A 306 7.86 -29.74 3.56
CA THR A 306 6.79 -29.88 4.56
C THR A 306 5.46 -30.17 3.87
N PRO A 307 4.66 -31.17 4.29
CA PRO A 307 3.34 -31.39 3.72
C PRO A 307 2.43 -30.16 3.94
N ALA A 308 1.82 -29.66 2.85
CA ALA A 308 0.85 -28.57 2.93
C ALA A 308 -0.53 -29.08 3.37
N GLY A 309 -1.17 -28.34 4.29
CA GLY A 309 -2.59 -28.48 4.60
C GLY A 309 -3.42 -27.43 3.86
N GLU A 310 -4.76 -27.55 3.93
CA GLU A 310 -5.69 -26.61 3.29
C GLU A 310 -5.48 -25.15 3.74
N LYS A 311 -5.07 -24.93 4.98
CA LYS A 311 -4.79 -23.61 5.53
C LYS A 311 -3.60 -22.93 4.87
N ASP A 312 -2.60 -23.69 4.40
CA ASP A 312 -1.38 -23.10 3.85
C ASP A 312 -1.65 -22.31 2.58
N PHE A 313 -2.67 -22.70 1.79
CA PHE A 313 -3.09 -21.97 0.61
C PHE A 313 -3.98 -20.75 0.92
N ASN A 314 -4.38 -20.58 2.18
CA ASN A 314 -5.17 -19.44 2.68
C ASN A 314 -4.38 -18.58 3.69
N THR A 315 -3.05 -18.69 3.68
CA THR A 315 -2.18 -18.04 4.67
C THR A 315 -1.23 -17.05 4.00
N GLU A 316 -1.25 -15.82 4.47
CA GLU A 316 -0.16 -14.85 4.24
C GLU A 316 0.92 -15.13 5.27
N PHE A 317 1.98 -15.85 4.88
CA PHE A 317 3.03 -16.29 5.80
C PHE A 317 3.89 -15.14 6.31
N LEU A 318 4.13 -14.13 5.46
CA LEU A 318 5.02 -12.98 5.76
C LEU A 318 6.44 -13.42 6.18
N ASP A 319 6.86 -14.59 5.75
CA ASP A 319 8.12 -15.24 6.10
C ASP A 319 8.68 -16.01 4.91
N TYR A 320 9.86 -16.60 5.06
CA TYR A 320 10.50 -17.47 4.07
C TYR A 320 9.80 -18.84 4.00
N ILE A 321 8.50 -18.82 3.71
CA ILE A 321 7.64 -20.00 3.54
C ILE A 321 6.85 -19.81 2.24
N LEU A 322 6.81 -20.84 1.39
CA LEU A 322 6.09 -20.84 0.11
C LEU A 322 5.26 -22.11 -0.01
N ALA A 323 3.95 -21.97 -0.20
CA ALA A 323 3.08 -23.10 -0.53
C ALA A 323 3.21 -23.44 -2.02
N VAL A 324 3.30 -24.72 -2.37
CA VAL A 324 3.50 -25.19 -3.73
C VAL A 324 2.44 -26.23 -4.07
N LYS A 325 1.78 -26.07 -5.21
CA LYS A 325 0.77 -26.99 -5.71
C LYS A 325 0.96 -27.28 -7.20
N VAL A 326 0.76 -28.54 -7.59
CA VAL A 326 0.75 -28.96 -8.99
C VAL A 326 -0.68 -28.93 -9.53
N VAL A 327 -0.87 -28.31 -10.69
CA VAL A 327 -2.14 -28.16 -11.41
C VAL A 327 -2.01 -28.68 -12.85
N ASP A 328 -3.14 -29.02 -13.49
CA ASP A 328 -3.10 -29.64 -14.82
C ASP A 328 -3.39 -28.68 -15.97
N SER A 329 -3.84 -27.46 -15.66
CA SER A 329 -4.12 -26.46 -16.70
C SER A 329 -4.13 -25.03 -16.12
N VAL A 330 -4.19 -24.04 -17.01
CA VAL A 330 -4.37 -22.63 -16.65
C VAL A 330 -5.73 -22.41 -15.99
N GLU A 331 -6.77 -23.12 -16.39
CA GLU A 331 -8.11 -23.04 -15.82
C GLU A 331 -8.11 -23.53 -14.36
N GLU A 332 -7.42 -24.65 -14.06
CA GLU A 332 -7.28 -25.12 -12.68
C GLU A 332 -6.50 -24.13 -11.82
N ALA A 333 -5.47 -23.48 -12.38
CA ALA A 333 -4.75 -22.42 -11.69
C ALA A 333 -5.67 -21.22 -11.38
N ILE A 334 -6.47 -20.76 -12.34
CA ILE A 334 -7.46 -19.68 -12.19
C ILE A 334 -8.49 -20.06 -11.11
N ASP A 335 -9.02 -21.28 -11.14
CA ASP A 335 -9.99 -21.79 -10.15
C ASP A 335 -9.37 -21.84 -8.73
N HIS A 336 -8.10 -22.21 -8.63
CA HIS A 336 -7.38 -22.18 -7.35
C HIS A 336 -7.24 -20.75 -6.83
N ILE A 337 -6.77 -19.83 -7.67
CA ILE A 337 -6.62 -18.40 -7.34
C ILE A 337 -7.97 -17.82 -6.90
N ALA A 338 -9.04 -18.09 -7.62
CA ALA A 338 -10.37 -17.59 -7.28
C ALA A 338 -10.85 -18.02 -5.87
N ARG A 339 -10.38 -19.18 -5.38
CA ARG A 339 -10.76 -19.72 -4.05
C ARG A 339 -9.86 -19.29 -2.92
N HIS A 340 -8.59 -19.04 -3.19
CA HIS A 340 -7.55 -18.90 -2.15
C HIS A 340 -6.90 -17.50 -2.13
N SER A 341 -6.92 -16.75 -3.24
CA SER A 341 -6.35 -15.42 -3.29
C SER A 341 -7.17 -14.38 -2.51
N THR A 342 -6.47 -13.40 -2.00
CA THR A 342 -7.08 -12.18 -1.44
C THR A 342 -7.37 -11.11 -2.50
N GLY A 343 -7.11 -11.39 -3.78
CA GLY A 343 -7.30 -10.46 -4.88
C GLY A 343 -6.26 -9.34 -4.92
N HIS A 344 -5.04 -9.60 -4.42
CA HIS A 344 -3.97 -8.59 -4.36
C HIS A 344 -3.14 -8.56 -5.64
N SER A 345 -2.29 -9.56 -5.88
CA SER A 345 -1.34 -9.58 -7.02
C SER A 345 -1.11 -11.01 -7.47
N GLU A 346 -1.38 -11.29 -8.73
CA GLU A 346 -1.27 -12.62 -9.31
C GLU A 346 -0.44 -12.58 -10.59
N ALA A 347 0.34 -13.62 -10.86
CA ALA A 347 1.16 -13.70 -12.06
C ALA A 347 0.99 -15.02 -12.79
N ILE A 348 1.09 -14.98 -14.11
CA ILE A 348 1.31 -16.14 -14.97
C ILE A 348 2.67 -16.02 -15.64
N LEU A 349 3.42 -17.12 -15.66
CA LEU A 349 4.68 -17.23 -16.39
C LEU A 349 4.47 -18.18 -17.57
N THR A 350 4.42 -17.66 -18.78
CA THR A 350 4.07 -18.44 -19.99
C THR A 350 4.65 -17.80 -21.24
N ARG A 351 4.82 -18.61 -22.31
CA ARG A 351 5.08 -18.16 -23.68
C ARG A 351 3.83 -18.27 -24.56
N THR A 352 2.76 -18.86 -24.05
CA THR A 352 1.50 -19.06 -24.79
C THR A 352 0.62 -17.84 -24.58
N GLN A 353 0.45 -17.02 -25.63
CA GLN A 353 -0.35 -15.80 -25.57
C GLN A 353 -1.81 -16.08 -25.16
N ALA A 354 -2.41 -17.17 -25.66
CA ALA A 354 -3.78 -17.54 -25.32
C ALA A 354 -3.96 -17.82 -23.82
N HIS A 355 -2.95 -18.43 -23.16
CA HIS A 355 -2.99 -18.65 -21.71
C HIS A 355 -2.82 -17.33 -20.94
N ALA A 356 -1.95 -16.45 -21.40
CA ALA A 356 -1.79 -15.12 -20.83
C ALA A 356 -3.09 -14.29 -20.92
N ASP A 357 -3.75 -14.30 -22.08
CA ASP A 357 -5.01 -13.58 -22.32
C ASP A 357 -6.13 -14.14 -21.45
N LEU A 358 -6.28 -15.47 -21.38
CA LEU A 358 -7.26 -16.13 -20.53
C LEU A 358 -7.02 -15.79 -19.05
N PHE A 359 -5.77 -15.89 -18.57
CA PHE A 359 -5.42 -15.63 -17.19
C PHE A 359 -5.72 -14.16 -16.81
N THR A 360 -5.29 -13.20 -17.65
CA THR A 360 -5.51 -11.78 -17.38
C THR A 360 -6.98 -11.36 -17.44
N ALA A 361 -7.80 -12.05 -18.25
CA ALA A 361 -9.24 -11.80 -18.32
C ALA A 361 -10.03 -12.43 -17.16
N ALA A 362 -9.60 -13.60 -16.68
CA ALA A 362 -10.36 -14.38 -15.71
C ALA A 362 -9.94 -14.11 -14.24
N VAL A 363 -8.67 -13.79 -13.99
CA VAL A 363 -8.18 -13.51 -12.63
C VAL A 363 -8.61 -12.12 -12.20
N ASP A 364 -9.47 -12.05 -11.18
CA ASP A 364 -10.06 -10.81 -10.67
C ASP A 364 -9.27 -10.27 -9.47
N SER A 365 -7.98 -9.98 -9.66
CA SER A 365 -7.10 -9.36 -8.66
C SER A 365 -6.78 -7.91 -8.98
N ALA A 366 -6.30 -7.14 -7.99
CA ALA A 366 -5.99 -5.73 -8.15
C ALA A 366 -4.84 -5.49 -9.14
N ALA A 367 -3.87 -6.41 -9.20
CA ALA A 367 -2.80 -6.41 -10.18
C ALA A 367 -2.61 -7.82 -10.75
N VAL A 368 -2.58 -7.94 -12.08
CA VAL A 368 -2.39 -9.21 -12.80
C VAL A 368 -1.22 -9.07 -13.74
N TYR A 369 -0.24 -9.97 -13.61
CA TYR A 369 1.05 -9.90 -14.26
C TYR A 369 1.26 -11.02 -15.27
N VAL A 370 1.99 -10.72 -16.32
CA VAL A 370 2.49 -11.71 -17.28
C VAL A 370 4.01 -11.62 -17.32
N ASN A 371 4.69 -12.73 -17.01
CA ASN A 371 6.15 -12.88 -17.07
C ASN A 371 6.96 -11.87 -16.23
N CYS A 372 6.42 -11.44 -15.07
CA CYS A 372 7.15 -10.62 -14.11
C CYS A 372 6.70 -10.89 -12.67
N SER A 373 7.46 -10.35 -11.71
CA SER A 373 7.27 -10.57 -10.28
C SER A 373 6.09 -9.77 -9.74
N THR A 374 5.36 -10.33 -8.78
CA THR A 374 4.31 -9.63 -8.01
C THR A 374 4.87 -8.49 -7.17
N ARG A 375 6.19 -8.44 -6.94
CA ARG A 375 6.88 -7.38 -6.21
C ARG A 375 6.76 -5.99 -6.86
N PHE A 376 6.38 -5.91 -8.12
CA PHE A 376 6.10 -4.64 -8.80
C PHE A 376 4.79 -3.97 -8.37
N THR A 377 3.94 -4.61 -7.57
CA THR A 377 2.76 -3.95 -6.98
C THR A 377 3.20 -3.01 -5.85
N ASP A 378 3.72 -1.86 -6.22
CA ASP A 378 4.34 -0.87 -5.33
C ASP A 378 4.13 0.54 -5.91
N GLY A 379 3.90 1.53 -5.06
CA GLY A 379 3.63 2.90 -5.50
C GLY A 379 4.80 3.55 -6.23
N GLY A 380 6.03 3.27 -5.83
CA GLY A 380 7.23 3.77 -6.53
C GLY A 380 7.36 3.14 -7.93
N GLU A 381 7.23 1.81 -8.03
CA GLU A 381 7.30 1.07 -9.28
C GLU A 381 6.17 1.46 -10.26
N PHE A 382 4.99 1.83 -9.73
CA PHE A 382 3.86 2.31 -10.55
C PHE A 382 3.95 3.81 -10.89
N GLY A 383 5.02 4.49 -10.48
CA GLY A 383 5.23 5.90 -10.78
C GLY A 383 4.33 6.85 -9.95
N LEU A 384 3.87 6.41 -8.79
CA LEU A 384 3.00 7.20 -7.89
C LEU A 384 3.80 8.01 -6.85
N GLY A 385 5.13 7.88 -6.83
CA GLY A 385 6.06 8.50 -5.87
C GLY A 385 5.96 7.81 -4.51
N CYS A 386 4.91 8.12 -3.76
CA CYS A 386 4.53 7.42 -2.51
C CYS A 386 3.25 6.62 -2.72
N GLU A 387 2.94 5.72 -1.78
CA GLU A 387 1.64 5.03 -1.78
C GLU A 387 0.93 5.12 -0.43
N MET A 388 -0.38 5.27 -0.47
CA MET A 388 -1.22 5.20 0.72
C MET A 388 -1.50 3.75 1.16
N GLY A 389 -1.11 2.79 0.34
CA GLY A 389 -1.31 1.36 0.50
C GLY A 389 -1.91 0.73 -0.74
N ILE A 390 -2.09 -0.58 -0.67
CA ILE A 390 -2.64 -1.37 -1.77
C ILE A 390 -4.02 -1.87 -1.35
N SER A 391 -5.05 -1.48 -2.11
CA SER A 391 -6.42 -1.90 -1.86
C SER A 391 -6.80 -3.09 -2.73
N THR A 392 -7.49 -4.06 -2.14
CA THR A 392 -8.05 -5.21 -2.85
C THR A 392 -9.56 -5.10 -3.09
N GLN A 393 -10.21 -4.06 -2.55
CA GLN A 393 -11.63 -3.83 -2.76
C GLN A 393 -11.92 -3.30 -4.17
N LYS A 394 -13.15 -3.49 -4.64
CA LYS A 394 -13.58 -3.04 -5.97
C LYS A 394 -14.13 -1.63 -6.00
N LEU A 395 -14.63 -1.14 -4.87
CA LEU A 395 -15.28 0.16 -4.80
C LEU A 395 -14.26 1.25 -4.50
N HIS A 396 -14.24 2.28 -5.34
CA HIS A 396 -13.43 3.48 -5.35
C HIS A 396 -11.94 3.21 -5.68
N ALA A 397 -11.13 2.67 -4.77
CA ALA A 397 -9.70 2.43 -4.98
C ALA A 397 -9.39 0.93 -5.07
N ARG A 398 -8.60 0.52 -6.06
CA ARG A 398 -8.12 -0.86 -6.23
C ARG A 398 -6.68 -0.86 -6.73
N GLY A 399 -5.81 -1.64 -6.10
CA GLY A 399 -4.37 -1.63 -6.34
C GLY A 399 -3.64 -0.58 -5.50
N PRO A 400 -2.41 -0.21 -5.88
CA PRO A 400 -1.64 0.85 -5.23
C PRO A 400 -2.40 2.19 -5.27
N MET A 401 -2.52 2.83 -4.11
CA MET A 401 -3.26 4.09 -3.96
C MET A 401 -2.30 5.28 -3.97
N GLY A 402 -2.40 6.09 -5.01
CA GLY A 402 -1.70 7.36 -5.15
C GLY A 402 -2.64 8.56 -5.01
N LEU A 403 -2.33 9.63 -5.74
CA LEU A 403 -3.06 10.90 -5.68
C LEU A 403 -4.49 10.81 -6.19
N ALA A 404 -4.74 10.00 -7.22
CA ALA A 404 -6.06 9.89 -7.86
C ALA A 404 -7.09 9.28 -6.91
N GLU A 405 -6.67 8.27 -6.14
CA GLU A 405 -7.53 7.54 -5.19
C GLU A 405 -7.88 8.39 -3.96
N LEU A 406 -7.13 9.48 -3.70
CA LEU A 406 -7.42 10.46 -2.66
C LEU A 406 -8.29 11.63 -3.16
N CYS A 407 -8.80 11.52 -4.38
CA CYS A 407 -9.76 12.44 -4.98
C CYS A 407 -11.11 11.77 -5.19
N SER A 408 -12.17 12.55 -5.09
CA SER A 408 -13.50 12.25 -5.59
C SER A 408 -13.79 13.13 -6.80
N TYR A 409 -15.04 13.29 -7.17
CA TYR A 409 -15.43 14.18 -8.24
C TYR A 409 -16.72 14.93 -7.90
N LYS A 410 -16.91 16.06 -8.56
CA LYS A 410 -18.21 16.76 -8.61
C LYS A 410 -18.55 17.10 -10.06
N TYR A 411 -19.82 17.35 -10.31
CA TYR A 411 -20.25 17.88 -11.62
C TYR A 411 -20.31 19.40 -11.54
N ILE A 412 -19.61 20.05 -12.49
CA ILE A 412 -19.71 21.49 -12.74
C ILE A 412 -20.54 21.66 -13.99
N ILE A 413 -21.68 22.33 -13.87
CA ILE A 413 -22.66 22.52 -14.93
C ILE A 413 -22.73 24.00 -15.26
N ARG A 414 -22.42 24.35 -16.50
CA ARG A 414 -22.48 25.72 -17.00
C ARG A 414 -23.59 25.84 -18.03
N GLY A 415 -24.44 26.81 -17.85
CA GLY A 415 -25.57 27.12 -18.72
C GLY A 415 -25.72 28.63 -18.96
N ASN A 416 -26.72 28.99 -19.74
CA ASN A 416 -27.11 30.36 -20.05
C ASN A 416 -28.63 30.47 -19.99
N GLY A 417 -29.25 30.18 -18.83
CA GLY A 417 -30.67 30.29 -18.61
C GLY A 417 -31.54 29.11 -19.07
N GLN A 418 -30.93 27.95 -19.37
CA GLN A 418 -31.72 26.76 -19.74
C GLN A 418 -32.62 26.30 -18.61
N THR A 419 -33.85 25.94 -18.96
CA THR A 419 -34.85 25.31 -18.10
C THR A 419 -35.20 23.93 -18.63
N ARG A 420 -35.72 23.05 -17.77
CA ARG A 420 -36.21 21.73 -18.12
C ARG A 420 -37.72 21.72 -18.26
#